data_3bda11c366e796fe654f0f5e37a8ad0e
#
_entry.id   3bda11c366e796fe654f0f5e37a8ad0e
#
_cell.length_a   1.000
_cell.length_b   1.000
_cell.length_c   1.000
_cell.angle_alpha   90.00
_cell.angle_beta   90.00
_cell.angle_gamma   90.00
#
_symmetry.space_group_name_H-M   'P 1'
#
loop_
_entity.id
_entity.type
_entity.pdbx_description
1 polymer ?
#
loop_
_entity_poly.entity_id
_entity_poly.type
_entity_poly.pdbx_seq_one_letter_code
_entity_poly.pdbx_strand_id
1 'polypeptide(L)'
;KPLLYLLILLVTVFSTSCSQSSKETFEIGDKTFLLNGKPFVVKAAEIHYPRIPKEYWEHRIKMCKALGMNTICLYVFWNFHEPEEGKYDFTGQKDIAAFCRLAQENGMYVIVRPGPYVCAEWEMGGLPWWLLKKKDIKLREQDPYYMERVKLFMNEVGKQLTDLQISKGGNIIMVQVENEYGSFGIDKPYIAEIRDIVKQAGFTGVPLFQCDWNSNFENNALDDLLWTINFGTGANIDDQFKRLQDGLTIGERSMRHAVRRIW
;
A
#
# COMPACT_ATOMS: atom_id res chain seq x y z
N LYS A 1 24.38 5.45 58.19
CA LYS A 1 24.72 6.26 56.99
C LYS A 1 25.05 5.45 55.71
N PRO A 2 25.53 4.17 55.76
CA PRO A 2 25.79 3.42 54.52
C PRO A 2 24.50 2.94 53.81
N LEU A 3 23.37 2.78 54.52
CA LEU A 3 22.12 2.28 53.97
C LEU A 3 21.41 3.29 53.04
N LEU A 4 21.67 4.59 53.27
CA LEU A 4 21.09 5.67 52.48
C LEU A 4 21.75 5.78 51.10
N TYR A 5 23.03 5.45 50.97
CA TYR A 5 23.74 5.46 49.71
C TYR A 5 23.40 4.25 48.82
N LEU A 6 22.99 3.11 49.42
CA LEU A 6 22.55 1.93 48.67
C LEU A 6 21.18 2.15 48.04
N LEU A 7 20.31 2.95 48.67
CA LEU A 7 18.99 3.28 48.11
C LEU A 7 19.05 4.26 46.96
N ILE A 8 20.03 5.15 46.92
CA ILE A 8 20.24 6.13 45.84
C ILE A 8 20.84 5.45 44.61
N LEU A 9 21.62 4.39 44.77
CA LEU A 9 22.20 3.65 43.65
C LEU A 9 21.19 2.74 42.94
N LEU A 10 20.07 2.37 43.60
CA LEU A 10 19.05 1.51 43.01
C LEU A 10 18.02 2.29 42.16
N VAL A 11 17.96 3.62 42.29
CA VAL A 11 17.00 4.47 41.55
C VAL A 11 17.52 4.93 40.19
N THR A 12 18.80 4.76 39.89
CA THR A 12 19.41 5.25 38.64
C THR A 12 19.47 4.22 37.49
N VAL A 13 18.90 3.02 37.64
CA VAL A 13 18.95 1.97 36.62
C VAL A 13 17.60 1.78 35.87
N PHE A 14 16.58 2.59 36.15
CA PHE A 14 15.46 2.73 35.24
C PHE A 14 15.83 3.69 34.09
N SER A 15 16.86 3.32 33.35
CA SER A 15 17.05 3.83 31.99
C SER A 15 15.83 3.38 31.21
N THR A 16 14.93 4.31 30.94
CA THR A 16 13.89 4.18 29.92
C THR A 16 14.58 3.73 28.63
N SER A 17 14.57 2.43 28.38
CA SER A 17 14.87 1.88 27.07
C SER A 17 13.76 2.38 26.15
N CYS A 18 13.91 3.61 25.66
CA CYS A 18 13.19 4.06 24.50
C CYS A 18 13.65 3.15 23.36
N SER A 19 12.89 2.10 23.09
CA SER A 19 13.11 1.24 21.94
C SER A 19 12.98 2.14 20.71
N GLN A 20 14.08 2.72 20.30
CA GLN A 20 14.18 3.38 19.02
C GLN A 20 14.00 2.26 18.00
N SER A 21 12.81 2.20 17.39
CA SER A 21 12.51 1.27 16.31
C SER A 21 13.64 1.41 15.28
N SER A 22 14.47 0.38 15.18
CA SER A 22 15.54 0.37 14.18
C SER A 22 14.88 0.48 12.81
N LYS A 23 15.31 1.46 12.02
CA LYS A 23 14.83 1.63 10.66
C LYS A 23 15.14 0.37 9.88
N GLU A 24 14.12 -0.32 9.42
CA GLU A 24 14.26 -1.47 8.55
C GLU A 24 14.29 -1.03 7.09
N THR A 25 14.84 -1.86 6.22
CA THR A 25 14.84 -1.65 4.77
C THR A 25 14.01 -2.72 4.08
N PHE A 26 13.24 -2.32 3.08
CA PHE A 26 12.55 -3.24 2.18
C PHE A 26 12.85 -2.83 0.75
N GLU A 27 13.43 -3.76 -0.01
CA GLU A 27 13.97 -3.49 -1.33
C GLU A 27 13.55 -4.59 -2.32
N ILE A 28 13.55 -4.25 -3.60
CA ILE A 28 13.39 -5.20 -4.69
C ILE A 28 14.78 -5.69 -5.06
N GLY A 29 15.11 -6.95 -4.73
CA GLY A 29 16.35 -7.61 -5.11
C GLY A 29 16.23 -8.37 -6.43
N ASP A 30 17.32 -9.04 -6.83
CA ASP A 30 17.28 -9.93 -7.99
C ASP A 30 16.40 -11.14 -7.65
N LYS A 31 15.27 -11.27 -8.38
CA LYS A 31 14.28 -12.37 -8.26
C LYS A 31 13.65 -12.57 -6.88
N THR A 32 13.84 -11.65 -5.94
CA THR A 32 13.24 -11.71 -4.59
C THR A 32 13.10 -10.32 -4.00
N PHE A 33 12.30 -10.18 -2.94
CA PHE A 33 12.39 -9.00 -2.08
C PHE A 33 13.45 -9.22 -1.02
N LEU A 34 14.00 -8.12 -0.56
CA LEU A 34 14.95 -8.09 0.53
C LEU A 34 14.36 -7.29 1.70
N LEU A 35 14.36 -7.90 2.87
CA LEU A 35 14.07 -7.24 4.13
C LEU A 35 15.37 -7.20 4.93
N ASN A 36 15.87 -6.01 5.21
CA ASN A 36 17.17 -5.82 5.87
C ASN A 36 18.30 -6.58 5.16
N GLY A 37 18.29 -6.53 3.81
CA GLY A 37 19.27 -7.21 2.96
C GLY A 37 19.11 -8.74 2.86
N LYS A 38 18.10 -9.34 3.51
CA LYS A 38 17.86 -10.79 3.48
C LYS A 38 16.66 -11.13 2.60
N PRO A 39 16.67 -12.25 1.87
CA PRO A 39 15.54 -12.71 1.08
C PRO A 39 14.24 -12.77 1.91
N PHE A 40 13.18 -12.16 1.39
CA PHE A 40 11.90 -12.09 2.06
C PHE A 40 10.75 -12.43 1.09
N VAL A 41 9.93 -13.39 1.49
CA VAL A 41 8.72 -13.76 0.75
C VAL A 41 7.53 -13.09 1.40
N VAL A 42 6.89 -12.17 0.69
CA VAL A 42 5.63 -11.56 1.14
C VAL A 42 4.52 -12.59 1.02
N LYS A 43 3.83 -12.85 2.12
CA LYS A 43 2.60 -13.64 2.19
C LYS A 43 1.53 -12.71 2.74
N ALA A 44 0.74 -12.10 1.85
CA ALA A 44 -0.24 -11.09 2.22
C ALA A 44 -1.65 -11.67 2.34
N ALA A 45 -2.39 -11.17 3.32
CA ALA A 45 -3.84 -11.29 3.37
C ALA A 45 -4.45 -9.91 3.10
N GLU A 46 -5.44 -9.85 2.22
CA GLU A 46 -6.18 -8.62 1.98
C GLU A 46 -7.25 -8.43 3.04
N ILE A 47 -7.22 -7.29 3.73
CA ILE A 47 -8.20 -6.91 4.75
C ILE A 47 -8.76 -5.53 4.43
N HIS A 48 -10.07 -5.45 4.22
CA HIS A 48 -10.80 -4.20 4.06
C HIS A 48 -11.25 -3.69 5.44
N TYR A 49 -10.39 -2.91 6.12
CA TYR A 49 -10.68 -2.39 7.45
C TYR A 49 -12.01 -1.65 7.58
N PRO A 50 -12.55 -0.96 6.53
CA PRO A 50 -13.86 -0.32 6.62
C PRO A 50 -15.04 -1.30 6.76
N ARG A 51 -14.87 -2.55 6.33
CA ARG A 51 -15.90 -3.61 6.43
C ARG A 51 -15.88 -4.37 7.75
N ILE A 52 -14.91 -4.07 8.61
CA ILE A 52 -14.69 -4.78 9.87
C ILE A 52 -14.82 -3.77 11.01
N PRO A 53 -15.75 -3.94 11.97
CA PRO A 53 -15.79 -3.07 13.14
C PRO A 53 -14.43 -2.97 13.82
N LYS A 54 -14.06 -1.77 14.26
CA LYS A 54 -12.72 -1.48 14.81
C LYS A 54 -12.31 -2.44 15.92
N GLU A 55 -13.26 -2.84 16.75
CA GLU A 55 -13.07 -3.76 17.87
C GLU A 55 -12.61 -5.15 17.44
N TYR A 56 -12.81 -5.51 16.17
CA TYR A 56 -12.41 -6.80 15.59
C TYR A 56 -11.15 -6.72 14.73
N TRP A 57 -10.54 -5.54 14.53
CA TRP A 57 -9.35 -5.41 13.68
C TRP A 57 -8.21 -6.30 14.17
N GLU A 58 -7.89 -6.23 15.46
CA GLU A 58 -6.82 -7.03 16.05
C GLU A 58 -7.06 -8.53 15.88
N HIS A 59 -8.30 -8.97 16.13
CA HIS A 59 -8.68 -10.37 15.94
C HIS A 59 -8.43 -10.82 14.49
N ARG A 60 -8.83 -10.04 13.50
CA ARG A 60 -8.62 -10.38 12.07
C ARG A 60 -7.14 -10.41 11.70
N ILE A 61 -6.36 -9.47 12.16
CA ILE A 61 -4.91 -9.43 11.96
C ILE A 61 -4.25 -10.69 12.58
N LYS A 62 -4.62 -11.05 13.81
CA LYS A 62 -4.13 -12.27 14.48
C LYS A 62 -4.50 -13.54 13.73
N MET A 63 -5.70 -13.61 13.17
CA MET A 63 -6.13 -14.76 12.35
C MET A 63 -5.30 -14.89 11.08
N CYS A 64 -5.01 -13.79 10.38
CA CYS A 64 -4.12 -13.80 9.22
C CYS A 64 -2.72 -14.28 9.59
N LYS A 65 -2.19 -13.80 10.72
CA LYS A 65 -0.88 -14.26 11.23
C LYS A 65 -0.89 -15.76 11.55
N ALA A 66 -1.96 -16.27 12.18
CA ALA A 66 -2.11 -17.69 12.48
C ALA A 66 -2.16 -18.57 11.21
N LEU A 67 -2.65 -18.04 10.08
CA LEU A 67 -2.61 -18.69 8.78
C LEU A 67 -1.22 -18.61 8.10
N GLY A 68 -0.20 -18.06 8.77
CA GLY A 68 1.16 -17.95 8.25
C GLY A 68 1.39 -16.74 7.35
N MET A 69 0.48 -15.77 7.32
CA MET A 69 0.70 -14.48 6.64
C MET A 69 1.68 -13.62 7.45
N ASN A 70 2.45 -12.81 6.74
CA ASN A 70 3.39 -11.85 7.32
C ASN A 70 3.09 -10.41 6.95
N THR A 71 2.08 -10.20 6.08
CA THR A 71 1.74 -8.89 5.52
C THR A 71 0.22 -8.77 5.41
N ILE A 72 -0.28 -7.58 5.67
CA ILE A 72 -1.67 -7.18 5.37
C ILE A 72 -1.65 -6.30 4.12
N CYS A 73 -2.49 -6.63 3.15
CA CYS A 73 -2.79 -5.77 2.01
C CYS A 73 -4.11 -5.05 2.28
N LEU A 74 -4.15 -3.73 2.11
CA LEU A 74 -5.36 -2.95 2.35
C LEU A 74 -5.60 -1.92 1.24
N TYR A 75 -6.88 -1.68 0.95
CA TYR A 75 -7.32 -0.58 0.11
C TYR A 75 -7.69 0.65 0.93
N VAL A 76 -7.47 1.84 0.34
CA VAL A 76 -7.98 3.11 0.87
C VAL A 76 -9.17 3.53 0.01
N PHE A 77 -10.37 3.48 0.56
CA PHE A 77 -11.59 3.82 -0.17
C PHE A 77 -11.82 5.33 -0.09
N TRP A 78 -11.63 6.04 -1.18
CA TRP A 78 -11.73 7.50 -1.21
C TRP A 78 -13.10 7.99 -0.71
N ASN A 79 -14.21 7.44 -1.22
CA ASN A 79 -15.56 7.81 -0.81
C ASN A 79 -15.86 7.54 0.68
N PHE A 80 -15.13 6.63 1.32
CA PHE A 80 -15.25 6.37 2.75
C PHE A 80 -14.61 7.45 3.60
N HIS A 81 -13.48 8.00 3.13
CA HIS A 81 -12.72 9.03 3.83
C HIS A 81 -13.13 10.46 3.46
N GLU A 82 -13.72 10.67 2.29
CA GLU A 82 -14.21 11.96 1.81
C GLU A 82 -15.66 11.81 1.32
N PRO A 83 -16.63 11.63 2.24
CA PRO A 83 -18.04 11.44 1.90
C PRO A 83 -18.68 12.68 1.26
N GLU A 84 -18.14 13.86 1.55
CA GLU A 84 -18.49 15.13 0.93
C GLU A 84 -17.20 15.84 0.50
N GLU A 85 -17.25 16.54 -0.63
CA GLU A 85 -16.09 17.23 -1.19
C GLU A 85 -15.39 18.14 -0.17
N GLY A 86 -14.09 17.91 0.06
CA GLY A 86 -13.27 18.66 0.99
C GLY A 86 -13.46 18.29 2.46
N LYS A 87 -14.34 17.33 2.79
CA LYS A 87 -14.55 16.88 4.17
C LYS A 87 -13.92 15.53 4.40
N TYR A 88 -12.68 15.54 4.85
CA TYR A 88 -11.91 14.34 5.12
C TYR A 88 -12.12 13.85 6.55
N ASP A 89 -12.22 12.52 6.72
CA ASP A 89 -12.35 11.87 8.02
C ASP A 89 -11.45 10.64 8.09
N PHE A 90 -10.52 10.66 9.03
CA PHE A 90 -9.59 9.56 9.35
C PHE A 90 -9.66 9.20 10.83
N THR A 91 -10.84 9.30 11.44
CA THR A 91 -11.03 9.04 12.86
C THR A 91 -11.86 7.77 13.11
N GLY A 92 -11.79 7.22 14.33
CA GLY A 92 -12.61 6.09 14.74
C GLY A 92 -12.47 4.88 13.81
N GLN A 93 -13.56 4.46 13.17
CA GLN A 93 -13.59 3.36 12.19
C GLN A 93 -12.79 3.68 10.92
N LYS A 94 -12.51 4.95 10.67
CA LYS A 94 -11.78 5.43 9.50
C LYS A 94 -10.29 5.68 9.77
N ASP A 95 -9.80 5.40 10.98
CA ASP A 95 -8.41 5.62 11.37
C ASP A 95 -7.49 4.53 10.77
N ILE A 96 -7.14 4.73 9.51
CA ILE A 96 -6.25 3.83 8.76
C ILE A 96 -4.85 3.76 9.38
N ALA A 97 -4.37 4.85 9.97
CA ALA A 97 -3.06 4.87 10.63
C ALA A 97 -3.06 4.00 11.89
N ALA A 98 -4.15 4.02 12.68
CA ALA A 98 -4.31 3.11 13.81
C ALA A 98 -4.37 1.65 13.35
N PHE A 99 -5.06 1.34 12.22
CA PHE A 99 -5.08 -0.01 11.67
C PHE A 99 -3.66 -0.49 11.28
N CYS A 100 -2.87 0.35 10.60
CA CYS A 100 -1.49 0.03 10.24
C CYS A 100 -0.59 -0.18 11.47
N ARG A 101 -0.71 0.68 12.49
CA ARG A 101 0.02 0.52 13.76
C ARG A 101 -0.36 -0.78 14.47
N LEU A 102 -1.64 -1.10 14.51
CA LEU A 102 -2.11 -2.36 15.10
C LEU A 102 -1.56 -3.58 14.36
N ALA A 103 -1.43 -3.52 13.02
CA ALA A 103 -0.75 -4.55 12.25
C ALA A 103 0.74 -4.65 12.65
N GLN A 104 1.43 -3.52 12.82
CA GLN A 104 2.83 -3.47 13.28
C GLN A 104 3.01 -4.08 14.67
N GLU A 105 2.16 -3.75 15.62
CA GLU A 105 2.16 -4.30 16.99
C GLU A 105 1.99 -5.82 17.00
N ASN A 106 1.28 -6.36 16.00
CA ASN A 106 1.13 -7.80 15.80
C ASN A 106 2.24 -8.41 14.92
N GLY A 107 3.28 -7.64 14.54
CA GLY A 107 4.42 -8.09 13.75
C GLY A 107 4.06 -8.38 12.30
N MET A 108 3.12 -7.60 11.72
CA MET A 108 2.70 -7.70 10.33
C MET A 108 3.16 -6.46 9.54
N TYR A 109 3.68 -6.67 8.35
CA TYR A 109 3.91 -5.60 7.39
C TYR A 109 2.62 -5.20 6.68
N VAL A 110 2.65 -4.06 5.98
CA VAL A 110 1.48 -3.51 5.29
C VAL A 110 1.84 -3.15 3.85
N ILE A 111 0.94 -3.50 2.92
CA ILE A 111 0.91 -3.00 1.55
C ILE A 111 -0.31 -2.11 1.43
N VAL A 112 -0.12 -0.86 0.99
CA VAL A 112 -1.19 0.12 0.83
C VAL A 112 -1.58 0.24 -0.63
N ARG A 113 -2.88 0.18 -0.91
CA ARG A 113 -3.46 0.36 -2.25
C ARG A 113 -4.39 1.59 -2.23
N PRO A 114 -3.84 2.81 -2.42
CA PRO A 114 -4.59 4.04 -2.19
C PRO A 114 -5.50 4.46 -3.36
N GLY A 115 -5.44 3.77 -4.47
CA GLY A 115 -6.22 4.10 -5.64
C GLY A 115 -5.59 5.18 -6.55
N PRO A 116 -6.38 6.12 -7.08
CA PRO A 116 -7.71 6.63 -6.64
C PRO A 116 -8.90 5.68 -6.82
N TYR A 117 -8.89 4.84 -7.85
CA TYR A 117 -9.84 3.76 -8.05
C TYR A 117 -9.26 2.46 -7.47
N VAL A 118 -10.04 1.73 -6.69
CA VAL A 118 -9.57 0.50 -6.00
C VAL A 118 -10.36 -0.76 -6.34
N CYS A 119 -11.47 -0.65 -7.06
CA CYS A 119 -12.39 -1.75 -7.35
C CYS A 119 -12.98 -2.40 -6.08
N ALA A 120 -12.42 -3.52 -5.65
CA ALA A 120 -12.62 -4.18 -4.34
C ALA A 120 -14.09 -4.47 -3.99
N GLU A 121 -14.95 -4.70 -5.00
CA GLU A 121 -16.40 -4.85 -4.82
C GLU A 121 -16.99 -3.76 -3.88
N TRP A 122 -16.53 -2.52 -4.08
CA TRP A 122 -16.96 -1.35 -3.34
C TRP A 122 -17.67 -0.38 -4.27
N GLU A 123 -18.61 0.39 -3.72
CA GLU A 123 -19.39 1.38 -4.48
C GLU A 123 -18.48 2.30 -5.30
N MET A 124 -18.77 2.42 -6.60
CA MET A 124 -17.96 3.18 -7.58
C MET A 124 -16.46 2.85 -7.58
N GLY A 125 -16.09 1.65 -7.10
CA GLY A 125 -14.68 1.30 -6.94
C GLY A 125 -13.90 2.21 -5.99
N GLY A 126 -14.59 2.81 -5.02
CA GLY A 126 -14.05 3.72 -4.03
C GLY A 126 -14.08 5.20 -4.42
N LEU A 127 -14.45 5.54 -5.66
CA LEU A 127 -14.54 6.93 -6.08
C LEU A 127 -15.75 7.63 -5.42
N PRO A 128 -15.62 8.90 -5.00
CA PRO A 128 -16.73 9.62 -4.38
C PRO A 128 -17.83 9.98 -5.37
N TRP A 129 -19.08 9.78 -4.96
CA TRP A 129 -20.25 10.11 -5.75
C TRP A 129 -20.34 11.61 -6.12
N TRP A 130 -19.83 12.50 -5.29
CA TRP A 130 -19.89 13.95 -5.51
C TRP A 130 -19.05 14.41 -6.71
N LEU A 131 -18.10 13.61 -7.18
CA LEU A 131 -17.40 13.86 -8.45
C LEU A 131 -18.37 13.96 -9.62
N LEU A 132 -19.46 13.19 -9.60
CA LEU A 132 -20.47 13.18 -10.66
C LEU A 132 -21.32 14.45 -10.71
N LYS A 133 -21.21 15.35 -9.73
CA LYS A 133 -21.84 16.68 -9.78
C LYS A 133 -21.24 17.55 -10.86
N LYS A 134 -19.97 17.34 -11.20
CA LYS A 134 -19.34 18.06 -12.30
C LYS A 134 -19.83 17.46 -13.62
N LYS A 135 -20.53 18.28 -14.39
CA LYS A 135 -20.97 17.89 -15.73
C LYS A 135 -19.77 17.52 -16.60
N ASP A 136 -19.92 16.47 -17.37
CA ASP A 136 -18.93 15.98 -18.36
C ASP A 136 -17.57 15.59 -17.74
N ILE A 137 -17.54 15.25 -16.44
CA ILE A 137 -16.33 14.73 -15.77
C ILE A 137 -15.86 13.44 -16.42
N LYS A 138 -14.55 13.32 -16.60
CA LYS A 138 -13.89 12.10 -17.06
C LYS A 138 -13.13 11.46 -15.90
N LEU A 139 -13.70 10.41 -15.35
CA LEU A 139 -13.07 9.65 -14.26
C LEU A 139 -11.98 8.74 -14.80
N ARG A 140 -10.87 8.61 -14.06
CA ARG A 140 -9.71 7.80 -14.43
C ARG A 140 -9.10 8.23 -15.78
N GLU A 141 -9.15 9.50 -16.06
CA GLU A 141 -8.53 10.17 -17.20
C GLU A 141 -7.89 11.49 -16.75
N GLN A 142 -7.14 12.15 -17.63
CA GLN A 142 -6.52 13.46 -17.34
C GLN A 142 -7.54 14.63 -17.36
N ASP A 143 -8.67 14.46 -16.69
CA ASP A 143 -9.60 15.57 -16.43
C ASP A 143 -9.00 16.47 -15.35
N PRO A 144 -8.81 17.79 -15.60
CA PRO A 144 -8.13 18.68 -14.66
C PRO A 144 -8.77 18.75 -13.27
N TYR A 145 -10.11 18.71 -13.21
CA TYR A 145 -10.81 18.72 -11.93
C TYR A 145 -10.63 17.38 -11.19
N TYR A 146 -10.80 16.26 -11.90
CA TYR A 146 -10.58 14.95 -11.32
C TYR A 146 -9.17 14.81 -10.76
N MET A 147 -8.15 15.17 -11.54
CA MET A 147 -6.75 15.07 -11.13
C MET A 147 -6.42 15.98 -9.94
N GLU A 148 -7.01 17.19 -9.90
CA GLU A 148 -6.88 18.07 -8.73
C GLU A 148 -7.46 17.41 -7.47
N ARG A 149 -8.66 16.84 -7.56
CA ARG A 149 -9.29 16.14 -6.41
C ARG A 149 -8.48 14.92 -5.97
N VAL A 150 -7.99 14.11 -6.91
CA VAL A 150 -7.08 12.99 -6.64
C VAL A 150 -5.85 13.46 -5.86
N LYS A 151 -5.21 14.54 -6.30
CA LYS A 151 -4.03 15.09 -5.64
C LYS A 151 -4.34 15.52 -4.19
N LEU A 152 -5.46 16.20 -3.98
CA LEU A 152 -5.88 16.62 -2.64
C LEU A 152 -6.13 15.42 -1.73
N PHE A 153 -6.89 14.43 -2.20
CA PHE A 153 -7.14 13.20 -1.46
C PHE A 153 -5.85 12.45 -1.13
N MET A 154 -4.97 12.27 -2.11
CA MET A 154 -3.70 11.56 -1.91
C MET A 154 -2.79 12.26 -0.90
N ASN A 155 -2.80 13.59 -0.86
CA ASN A 155 -2.09 14.37 0.16
C ASN A 155 -2.65 14.10 1.57
N GLU A 156 -3.98 14.00 1.72
CA GLU A 156 -4.59 13.65 3.01
C GLU A 156 -4.22 12.22 3.44
N VAL A 157 -4.23 11.26 2.52
CA VAL A 157 -3.73 9.89 2.79
C VAL A 157 -2.25 9.92 3.18
N GLY A 158 -1.45 10.72 2.49
CA GLY A 158 -0.03 10.91 2.80
C GLY A 158 0.20 11.41 4.22
N LYS A 159 -0.58 12.38 4.70
CA LYS A 159 -0.50 12.87 6.09
C LYS A 159 -0.73 11.76 7.14
N GLN A 160 -1.54 10.76 6.81
CA GLN A 160 -1.85 9.65 7.72
C GLN A 160 -0.76 8.57 7.71
N LEU A 161 -0.15 8.29 6.56
CA LEU A 161 0.57 7.04 6.34
C LEU A 161 2.07 7.20 6.09
N THR A 162 2.55 8.35 5.64
CA THR A 162 3.94 8.47 5.19
C THR A 162 4.97 8.29 6.29
N ASP A 163 4.62 8.53 7.55
CA ASP A 163 5.49 8.27 8.70
C ASP A 163 5.49 6.80 9.14
N LEU A 164 4.57 6.00 8.58
CA LEU A 164 4.49 4.56 8.83
C LEU A 164 5.25 3.74 7.77
N GLN A 165 5.97 4.37 6.83
CA GLN A 165 6.84 3.67 5.91
C GLN A 165 7.98 2.97 6.67
N ILE A 166 8.37 1.79 6.21
CA ILE A 166 9.42 0.98 6.85
C ILE A 166 10.74 1.73 6.99
N SER A 167 11.08 2.56 6.00
CA SER A 167 12.26 3.44 6.02
C SER A 167 12.25 4.48 7.15
N LYS A 168 11.08 4.72 7.75
CA LYS A 168 10.91 5.62 8.90
C LYS A 168 10.65 4.89 10.23
N GLY A 169 10.72 3.55 10.23
CA GLY A 169 10.46 2.72 11.41
C GLY A 169 9.01 2.23 11.53
N GLY A 170 8.19 2.45 10.51
CA GLY A 170 6.85 1.87 10.40
C GLY A 170 6.88 0.48 9.76
N ASN A 171 5.73 0.04 9.27
CA ASN A 171 5.54 -1.28 8.69
C ASN A 171 5.01 -1.30 7.25
N ILE A 172 4.82 -0.14 6.62
CA ILE A 172 4.41 -0.06 5.22
C ILE A 172 5.63 -0.38 4.35
N ILE A 173 5.51 -1.42 3.51
CA ILE A 173 6.59 -1.93 2.68
C ILE A 173 6.42 -1.65 1.18
N MET A 174 5.21 -1.45 0.70
CA MET A 174 4.92 -1.11 -0.71
C MET A 174 3.64 -0.29 -0.82
N VAL A 175 3.55 0.52 -1.90
CA VAL A 175 2.35 1.30 -2.23
C VAL A 175 1.99 1.11 -3.70
N GLN A 176 0.72 0.84 -3.99
CA GLN A 176 0.22 0.69 -5.35
C GLN A 176 -0.09 2.04 -6.00
N VAL A 177 0.11 2.09 -7.29
CA VAL A 177 -0.29 3.20 -8.18
C VAL A 177 -1.48 2.74 -9.01
N GLU A 178 -2.62 3.36 -8.83
CA GLU A 178 -3.88 3.02 -9.50
C GLU A 178 -4.33 1.55 -9.22
N ASN A 179 -5.29 1.02 -9.95
CA ASN A 179 -5.70 -0.39 -9.87
C ASN A 179 -6.30 -0.87 -11.19
N GLU A 180 -5.68 -1.91 -11.77
CA GLU A 180 -6.15 -2.59 -12.99
C GLU A 180 -6.51 -1.62 -14.12
N TYR A 181 -5.72 -0.56 -14.28
CA TYR A 181 -6.01 0.48 -15.26
C TYR A 181 -5.98 -0.04 -16.69
N GLY A 182 -5.19 -1.05 -16.99
CA GLY A 182 -5.12 -1.68 -18.30
C GLY A 182 -6.45 -2.30 -18.76
N SER A 183 -7.36 -2.60 -17.83
CA SER A 183 -8.72 -3.06 -18.13
C SER A 183 -9.70 -1.90 -18.38
N PHE A 184 -9.32 -0.67 -18.05
CA PHE A 184 -10.13 0.53 -18.23
C PHE A 184 -9.65 1.39 -19.41
N GLY A 185 -8.35 1.61 -19.54
CA GLY A 185 -7.77 2.51 -20.52
C GLY A 185 -6.32 2.20 -20.87
N ILE A 186 -5.74 3.03 -21.74
CA ILE A 186 -4.36 2.92 -22.24
C ILE A 186 -3.58 4.24 -22.09
N ASP A 187 -4.01 5.13 -21.20
CA ASP A 187 -3.39 6.45 -21.01
C ASP A 187 -2.19 6.36 -20.04
N LYS A 188 -1.00 6.05 -20.58
CA LYS A 188 0.24 6.05 -19.79
C LYS A 188 0.53 7.39 -19.09
N PRO A 189 0.33 8.58 -19.71
CA PRO A 189 0.45 9.87 -19.05
C PRO A 189 -0.41 9.97 -17.78
N TYR A 190 -1.64 9.48 -17.80
CA TYR A 190 -2.49 9.44 -16.61
C TYR A 190 -1.84 8.62 -15.48
N ILE A 191 -1.39 7.40 -15.77
CA ILE A 191 -0.72 6.55 -14.77
C ILE A 191 0.56 7.20 -14.24
N ALA A 192 1.34 7.84 -15.13
CA ALA A 192 2.54 8.56 -14.72
C ALA A 192 2.21 9.72 -13.77
N GLU A 193 1.13 10.46 -14.02
CA GLU A 193 0.69 11.54 -13.15
C GLU A 193 0.19 11.00 -11.79
N ILE A 194 -0.57 9.89 -11.76
CA ILE A 194 -0.96 9.24 -10.50
C ILE A 194 0.27 8.80 -9.69
N ARG A 195 1.27 8.17 -10.34
CA ARG A 195 2.56 7.84 -9.69
C ARG A 195 3.21 9.07 -9.08
N ASP A 196 3.27 10.17 -9.79
CA ASP A 196 3.90 11.39 -9.34
C ASP A 196 3.13 12.05 -8.18
N ILE A 197 1.80 12.00 -8.21
CA ILE A 197 0.94 12.41 -7.11
C ILE A 197 1.21 11.56 -5.85
N VAL A 198 1.32 10.24 -5.98
CA VAL A 198 1.67 9.34 -4.86
C VAL A 198 3.05 9.69 -4.28
N LYS A 199 4.06 9.93 -5.15
CA LYS A 199 5.39 10.39 -4.71
C LYS A 199 5.33 11.75 -4.01
N GLN A 200 4.59 12.71 -4.57
CA GLN A 200 4.41 14.06 -3.99
C GLN A 200 3.68 14.02 -2.64
N ALA A 201 2.76 13.08 -2.43
CA ALA A 201 2.11 12.86 -1.15
C ALA A 201 3.06 12.31 -0.07
N GLY A 202 4.31 11.96 -0.44
CA GLY A 202 5.38 11.55 0.48
C GLY A 202 5.68 10.05 0.52
N PHE A 203 5.10 9.24 -0.36
CA PHE A 203 5.42 7.81 -0.47
C PHE A 203 6.69 7.61 -1.33
N THR A 204 7.84 7.95 -0.74
CA THR A 204 9.16 7.89 -1.41
C THR A 204 10.14 6.94 -0.73
N GLY A 205 9.78 6.41 0.43
CA GLY A 205 10.64 5.53 1.23
C GLY A 205 10.35 4.04 1.04
N VAL A 206 9.51 3.67 0.07
CA VAL A 206 9.12 2.30 -0.24
C VAL A 206 8.95 2.11 -1.75
N PRO A 207 9.10 0.89 -2.28
CA PRO A 207 8.79 0.59 -3.67
C PRO A 207 7.33 0.90 -4.03
N LEU A 208 7.13 1.51 -5.20
CA LEU A 208 5.81 1.65 -5.81
C LEU A 208 5.60 0.53 -6.82
N PHE A 209 4.34 0.10 -6.98
CA PHE A 209 4.00 -0.97 -7.91
C PHE A 209 2.68 -0.71 -8.65
N GLN A 210 2.53 -1.34 -9.82
CA GLN A 210 1.29 -1.46 -10.58
C GLN A 210 0.77 -2.89 -10.53
N CYS A 211 -0.54 -3.06 -10.61
CA CYS A 211 -1.18 -4.35 -10.69
C CYS A 211 -2.28 -4.34 -11.75
N ASP A 212 -2.18 -5.23 -12.72
CA ASP A 212 -3.14 -5.41 -13.81
C ASP A 212 -3.41 -6.89 -14.08
N TRP A 213 -4.42 -7.19 -14.90
CA TRP A 213 -4.60 -8.53 -15.46
C TRP A 213 -3.49 -8.84 -16.46
N ASN A 214 -3.09 -10.09 -16.54
CA ASN A 214 -2.01 -10.55 -17.42
C ASN A 214 -2.19 -10.22 -18.91
N SER A 215 -3.41 -9.97 -19.34
CA SER A 215 -3.74 -9.58 -20.72
C SER A 215 -3.54 -8.08 -21.00
N ASN A 216 -3.44 -7.25 -19.97
CA ASN A 216 -3.59 -5.81 -20.11
C ASN A 216 -2.44 -5.00 -19.48
N PHE A 217 -1.54 -5.62 -18.71
CA PHE A 217 -0.51 -4.89 -17.96
C PHE A 217 0.49 -4.15 -18.87
N GLU A 218 0.78 -4.66 -20.07
CA GLU A 218 1.75 -4.06 -20.99
C GLU A 218 1.31 -2.69 -21.50
N ASN A 219 -0.01 -2.46 -21.62
CA ASN A 219 -0.55 -1.25 -22.21
C ASN A 219 -0.19 0.02 -21.41
N ASN A 220 -0.07 -0.10 -20.10
CA ASN A 220 0.07 1.03 -19.17
C ASN A 220 1.28 0.93 -18.24
N ALA A 221 2.09 -0.10 -18.40
CA ALA A 221 3.20 -0.33 -17.51
C ALA A 221 4.24 0.80 -17.59
N LEU A 222 4.66 1.29 -16.44
CA LEU A 222 5.75 2.26 -16.28
C LEU A 222 7.02 1.51 -15.87
N ASP A 223 8.15 1.90 -16.47
CA ASP A 223 9.42 1.18 -16.30
C ASP A 223 10.05 1.37 -14.90
N ASP A 224 9.64 2.41 -14.18
CA ASP A 224 10.11 2.72 -12.82
C ASP A 224 9.23 2.15 -11.70
N LEU A 225 8.21 1.37 -12.05
CA LEU A 225 7.34 0.69 -11.11
C LEU A 225 7.56 -0.83 -11.14
N LEU A 226 7.38 -1.48 -10.01
CA LEU A 226 7.30 -2.94 -9.97
C LEU A 226 5.97 -3.38 -10.62
N TRP A 227 6.04 -4.31 -11.56
CA TRP A 227 4.84 -4.85 -12.18
C TRP A 227 4.39 -6.10 -11.45
N THR A 228 3.10 -6.16 -11.16
CA THR A 228 2.42 -7.32 -10.60
C THR A 228 1.19 -7.65 -11.43
N ILE A 229 0.71 -8.88 -11.36
CA ILE A 229 -0.49 -9.31 -12.08
C ILE A 229 -1.51 -9.90 -11.13
N ASN A 230 -2.78 -9.63 -11.42
CA ASN A 230 -3.92 -10.30 -10.83
C ASN A 230 -4.33 -11.50 -11.70
N PHE A 231 -4.83 -12.55 -11.05
CA PHE A 231 -5.46 -13.69 -11.71
C PHE A 231 -6.46 -14.36 -10.78
N GLY A 232 -7.47 -15.00 -11.36
CA GLY A 232 -8.54 -15.67 -10.61
C GLY A 232 -8.12 -17.03 -10.04
N THR A 233 -8.95 -17.57 -9.16
CA THR A 233 -8.83 -18.92 -8.63
C THR A 233 -8.91 -19.94 -9.78
N GLY A 234 -8.05 -20.95 -9.75
CA GLY A 234 -7.96 -21.98 -10.80
C GLY A 234 -7.09 -21.59 -11.99
N ALA A 235 -6.52 -20.37 -12.03
CA ALA A 235 -5.53 -20.04 -13.04
C ALA A 235 -4.26 -20.87 -12.87
N ASN A 236 -3.64 -21.25 -14.01
CA ASN A 236 -2.32 -21.87 -13.99
C ASN A 236 -1.28 -20.81 -13.63
N ILE A 237 -0.69 -20.91 -12.46
CA ILE A 237 0.26 -19.93 -11.92
C ILE A 237 1.53 -19.83 -12.78
N ASP A 238 2.02 -20.93 -13.31
CA ASP A 238 3.23 -20.96 -14.14
C ASP A 238 2.99 -20.23 -15.47
N ASP A 239 1.81 -20.38 -16.07
CA ASP A 239 1.43 -19.67 -17.29
C ASP A 239 1.27 -18.17 -17.03
N GLN A 240 0.68 -17.78 -15.89
CA GLN A 240 0.55 -16.38 -15.50
C GLN A 240 1.92 -15.72 -15.31
N PHE A 241 2.81 -16.42 -14.61
CA PHE A 241 4.16 -15.95 -14.37
C PHE A 241 4.98 -15.86 -15.66
N LYS A 242 4.86 -16.84 -16.55
CA LYS A 242 5.52 -16.81 -17.84
C LYS A 242 5.07 -15.60 -18.67
N ARG A 243 3.78 -15.32 -18.72
CA ARG A 243 3.24 -14.13 -19.44
C ARG A 243 3.81 -12.82 -18.88
N LEU A 244 3.91 -12.69 -17.56
CA LEU A 244 4.55 -11.52 -16.94
C LEU A 244 6.02 -11.40 -17.36
N GLN A 245 6.76 -12.51 -17.39
CA GLN A 245 8.15 -12.52 -17.84
C GLN A 245 8.29 -12.19 -19.32
N ASP A 246 7.46 -12.78 -20.17
CA ASP A 246 7.49 -12.55 -21.64
C ASP A 246 7.18 -11.08 -21.95
N GLY A 247 6.18 -10.47 -21.31
CA GLY A 247 5.83 -9.06 -21.48
C GLY A 247 6.94 -8.11 -21.03
N LEU A 248 7.67 -8.48 -19.98
CA LEU A 248 8.83 -7.74 -19.53
C LEU A 248 10.03 -7.84 -20.50
N THR A 249 10.13 -8.88 -21.33
CA THR A 249 11.23 -9.08 -22.29
C THR A 249 11.00 -8.44 -23.67
N ILE A 250 9.76 -8.14 -24.04
CA ILE A 250 9.39 -7.59 -25.37
C ILE A 250 9.84 -6.12 -25.56
N GLY A 251 10.08 -5.37 -24.51
CA GLY A 251 10.72 -4.06 -24.59
C GLY A 251 12.19 -4.17 -24.18
N GLU A 252 13.11 -3.41 -24.79
CA GLU A 252 14.55 -3.32 -24.42
C GLU A 252 14.78 -2.95 -22.94
N ARG A 253 13.95 -3.47 -22.05
CA ARG A 253 13.84 -3.14 -20.64
C ARG A 253 14.71 -4.08 -19.86
N SER A 254 15.75 -3.55 -19.27
CA SER A 254 16.58 -4.32 -18.36
C SER A 254 15.72 -4.75 -17.17
N MET A 255 15.24 -5.99 -17.23
CA MET A 255 14.49 -6.59 -16.16
C MET A 255 15.36 -6.85 -14.96
N ARG A 256 15.39 -5.92 -14.04
CA ARG A 256 16.01 -6.19 -12.74
C ARG A 256 15.04 -6.80 -11.73
N HIS A 257 13.69 -6.85 -12.01
CA HIS A 257 12.74 -6.97 -10.90
C HIS A 257 11.44 -7.74 -11.20
N ALA A 258 11.48 -8.88 -11.88
CA ALA A 258 10.34 -9.79 -11.88
C ALA A 258 10.36 -10.65 -10.59
N VAL A 259 9.52 -10.33 -9.64
CA VAL A 259 9.39 -11.13 -8.42
C VAL A 259 8.27 -12.14 -8.58
N ARG A 260 8.60 -13.44 -8.46
CA ARG A 260 7.62 -14.53 -8.49
C ARG A 260 6.71 -14.41 -7.27
N ARG A 261 5.39 -14.14 -7.47
CA ARG A 261 4.46 -13.99 -6.36
C ARG A 261 3.09 -14.54 -6.61
N ILE A 262 2.61 -15.13 -5.55
CA ILE A 262 1.25 -15.58 -5.34
C ILE A 262 0.67 -14.65 -4.26
N TRP A 263 -0.48 -14.07 -4.54
CA TRP A 263 -1.32 -13.40 -3.53
C TRP A 263 -2.23 -14.42 -2.88
#